data_9a4e4ea323f6d59efb222709e51c284e
#
_entry.id   9a4e4ea323f6d59efb222709e51c284e
#
_cell.length_a   1.000
_cell.length_b   1.000
_cell.length_c   1.000
_cell.angle_alpha   90.00
_cell.angle_beta   90.00
_cell.angle_gamma   90.00
#
_symmetry.space_group_name_H-M   'P 1'
#
loop_
_entity.id
_entity.type
_entity.pdbx_description
1 polymer ?
#
loop_
_entity_poly.entity_id
_entity_poly.type
_entity_poly.pdbx_seq_one_letter_code
_entity_poly.pdbx_strand_id
1 'polypeptide(L)'
;MEKNWSIKKEDIKGLFRWDEGEGCIATDRIMVDGEKVGYMYRENSDFVGDSGWRFTAGDEDEEYMNEPSHSGIYTLNVVANNDEDIIPLLNSPIGTAYYRGGNGDFVKDTFNVIARQEIDGILYEYNISTIEDYKNQSPENLAVIYENIKAVTEQYDLSEDDADAILSDLLGVYEE
;
A
#
# COMPACT_ATOMS: atom_id res chain seq x y z
N MET A 1 9.94 11.24 -22.93
CA MET A 1 10.51 12.49 -22.36
C MET A 1 11.54 12.06 -21.32
N GLU A 2 12.74 12.63 -21.34
CA GLU A 2 13.76 12.28 -20.33
C GLU A 2 13.38 12.96 -19.01
N LYS A 3 13.26 12.17 -17.91
CA LYS A 3 12.89 12.70 -16.60
C LYS A 3 14.11 13.41 -15.98
N ASN A 4 13.88 14.53 -15.33
CA ASN A 4 14.91 15.27 -14.60
C ASN A 4 14.87 14.85 -13.13
N TRP A 5 15.68 13.86 -12.78
CA TRP A 5 15.70 13.26 -11.44
C TRP A 5 16.09 14.25 -10.35
N SER A 6 15.45 14.18 -9.19
CA SER A 6 15.76 15.00 -8.01
C SER A 6 17.19 14.79 -7.51
N ILE A 7 17.68 13.54 -7.59
CA ILE A 7 19.08 13.17 -7.27
C ILE A 7 19.75 12.63 -8.53
N LYS A 8 20.93 13.14 -8.82
CA LYS A 8 21.71 12.67 -9.96
C LYS A 8 22.34 11.31 -9.66
N LYS A 9 22.51 10.50 -10.70
CA LYS A 9 23.05 9.13 -10.59
C LYS A 9 24.41 9.08 -9.87
N GLU A 10 25.27 10.07 -10.11
CA GLU A 10 26.60 10.18 -9.49
C GLU A 10 26.58 10.54 -8.01
N ASP A 11 25.45 11.08 -7.52
CA ASP A 11 25.27 11.47 -6.12
C ASP A 11 24.59 10.37 -5.28
N ILE A 12 24.12 9.29 -5.90
CA ILE A 12 23.48 8.18 -5.21
C ILE A 12 24.51 7.42 -4.38
N LYS A 13 24.25 7.30 -3.07
CA LYS A 13 25.08 6.59 -2.10
C LYS A 13 24.55 5.19 -1.86
N GLY A 14 25.43 4.24 -1.57
CA GLY A 14 25.05 2.94 -1.03
C GLY A 14 24.74 3.04 0.47
N LEU A 15 23.45 3.16 0.83
CA LEU A 15 23.03 3.42 2.21
C LEU A 15 22.86 2.12 3.01
N PHE A 16 22.50 1.01 2.35
CA PHE A 16 22.30 -0.29 2.97
C PHE A 16 22.48 -1.41 1.95
N ARG A 17 22.52 -2.66 2.43
CA ARG A 17 22.47 -3.87 1.62
C ARG A 17 21.11 -4.53 1.78
N TRP A 18 20.58 -5.03 0.67
CA TRP A 18 19.36 -5.81 0.61
C TRP A 18 19.68 -7.17 -0.04
N ASP A 19 19.33 -8.26 0.62
CA ASP A 19 19.74 -9.61 0.20
C ASP A 19 18.73 -10.28 -0.74
N GLU A 20 17.55 -9.68 -0.94
CA GLU A 20 16.48 -10.15 -1.82
C GLU A 20 16.26 -9.18 -2.98
N GLY A 21 15.13 -9.27 -3.68
CA GLY A 21 14.80 -8.33 -4.74
C GLY A 21 14.77 -6.88 -4.25
N GLU A 22 15.53 -6.00 -4.87
CA GLU A 22 15.65 -4.58 -4.50
C GLU A 22 14.65 -3.68 -5.23
N GLY A 23 13.91 -4.22 -6.21
CA GLY A 23 12.97 -3.46 -7.03
C GLY A 23 11.82 -2.93 -6.20
N CYS A 24 11.38 -1.72 -6.53
CA CYS A 24 10.21 -1.09 -5.94
C CYS A 24 9.59 -0.14 -6.96
N ILE A 25 8.36 0.32 -6.69
CA ILE A 25 7.72 1.37 -7.49
C ILE A 25 7.65 2.65 -6.64
N ALA A 26 7.99 3.78 -7.25
CA ALA A 26 7.87 5.09 -6.64
C ALA A 26 7.31 6.10 -7.65
N THR A 27 6.58 7.10 -7.13
CA THR A 27 6.01 8.17 -7.96
C THR A 27 7.04 9.23 -8.32
N ASP A 28 6.78 9.98 -9.38
CA ASP A 28 7.60 11.09 -9.81
C ASP A 28 7.60 12.25 -8.82
N ARG A 29 6.58 12.37 -7.98
CA ARG A 29 6.56 13.32 -6.86
C ARG A 29 7.80 13.15 -5.96
N ILE A 30 8.20 11.90 -5.72
CA ILE A 30 9.42 11.60 -4.95
C ILE A 30 10.66 11.70 -5.85
N MET A 31 10.64 11.02 -7.00
CA MET A 31 11.85 10.77 -7.77
C MET A 31 12.27 11.94 -8.68
N VAL A 32 11.33 12.80 -9.08
CA VAL A 32 11.54 13.96 -9.95
C VAL A 32 11.39 15.26 -9.18
N ASP A 33 10.29 15.42 -8.44
CA ASP A 33 10.02 16.66 -7.70
C ASP A 33 10.82 16.76 -6.39
N GLY A 34 11.32 15.62 -5.86
CA GLY A 34 12.16 15.57 -4.66
C GLY A 34 11.37 15.62 -3.35
N GLU A 35 10.07 15.32 -3.41
CA GLU A 35 9.24 15.22 -2.21
C GLU A 35 9.64 14.02 -1.36
N LYS A 36 9.39 14.10 -0.06
CA LYS A 36 9.56 12.98 0.85
C LYS A 36 8.47 11.93 0.63
N VAL A 37 8.76 10.69 1.02
CA VAL A 37 7.76 9.63 1.07
C VAL A 37 6.72 10.01 2.13
N GLY A 38 5.47 10.17 1.72
CA GLY A 38 4.32 10.45 2.59
C GLY A 38 3.50 9.21 2.93
N TYR A 39 3.43 8.26 1.99
CA TYR A 39 2.80 6.97 2.19
C TYR A 39 3.62 5.86 1.55
N MET A 40 3.75 4.73 2.23
CA MET A 40 4.43 3.55 1.72
C MET A 40 3.73 2.27 2.18
N TYR A 41 3.68 1.27 1.31
CA TYR A 41 3.09 -0.03 1.64
C TYR A 41 3.82 -1.16 0.94
N ARG A 42 3.73 -2.36 1.50
CA ARG A 42 4.36 -3.56 0.95
C ARG A 42 3.30 -4.56 0.53
N GLU A 43 3.26 -4.88 -0.74
CA GLU A 43 2.39 -5.88 -1.34
C GLU A 43 3.16 -7.09 -1.85
N ASN A 44 2.47 -8.05 -2.46
CA ASN A 44 3.13 -9.16 -3.13
C ASN A 44 3.96 -8.65 -4.32
N SER A 45 5.05 -9.36 -4.62
CA SER A 45 5.93 -9.06 -5.74
C SER A 45 5.19 -9.19 -7.08
N ASP A 46 5.26 -8.17 -7.93
CA ASP A 46 4.64 -8.13 -9.26
C ASP A 46 5.59 -8.47 -10.39
N PHE A 47 6.91 -8.36 -10.17
CA PHE A 47 7.93 -8.63 -11.17
C PHE A 47 9.19 -9.25 -10.56
N VAL A 48 10.04 -9.81 -11.41
CA VAL A 48 11.29 -10.44 -10.96
C VAL A 48 12.21 -9.41 -10.29
N GLY A 49 12.56 -9.68 -9.03
CA GLY A 49 13.41 -8.79 -8.23
C GLY A 49 12.64 -7.66 -7.52
N ASP A 50 11.32 -7.69 -7.53
CA ASP A 50 10.47 -6.76 -6.79
C ASP A 50 10.47 -7.09 -5.29
N SER A 51 10.69 -6.08 -4.45
CA SER A 51 10.58 -6.18 -3.00
C SER A 51 9.13 -6.11 -2.49
N GLY A 52 8.19 -5.74 -3.37
CA GLY A 52 6.81 -5.43 -3.03
C GLY A 52 6.57 -4.02 -2.49
N TRP A 53 7.60 -3.22 -2.24
CA TRP A 53 7.44 -1.87 -1.74
C TRP A 53 6.94 -0.88 -2.80
N ARG A 54 5.97 -0.05 -2.40
CA ARG A 54 5.37 1.03 -3.17
C ARG A 54 5.46 2.32 -2.37
N PHE A 55 5.89 3.41 -3.02
CA PHE A 55 6.17 4.70 -2.37
C PHE A 55 5.45 5.82 -3.11
N THR A 56 4.70 6.61 -2.35
CA THR A 56 4.04 7.83 -2.82
C THR A 56 4.38 9.01 -1.91
N ALA A 57 4.24 10.24 -2.40
CA ALA A 57 4.37 11.44 -1.59
C ALA A 57 3.16 11.65 -0.67
N GLY A 58 2.02 10.98 -0.99
CA GLY A 58 0.80 11.02 -0.20
C GLY A 58 -0.13 12.19 -0.55
N ASP A 59 0.22 12.97 -1.59
CA ASP A 59 -0.59 14.06 -2.13
C ASP A 59 -1.03 13.83 -3.59
N GLU A 60 -0.72 12.65 -4.12
CA GLU A 60 -1.17 12.25 -5.45
C GLU A 60 -2.67 11.99 -5.47
N ASP A 61 -3.36 12.61 -6.41
CA ASP A 61 -4.76 12.35 -6.66
C ASP A 61 -4.97 11.16 -7.61
N GLU A 62 -6.23 10.76 -7.78
CA GLU A 62 -6.60 9.62 -8.62
C GLU A 62 -6.20 9.83 -10.09
N GLU A 63 -6.31 11.05 -10.63
CA GLU A 63 -5.92 11.37 -12.01
C GLU A 63 -4.42 11.20 -12.19
N TYR A 64 -3.62 11.66 -11.23
CA TYR A 64 -2.16 11.48 -11.23
C TYR A 64 -1.79 9.99 -11.17
N MET A 65 -2.39 9.22 -10.28
CA MET A 65 -2.08 7.79 -10.07
C MET A 65 -2.49 6.93 -11.26
N ASN A 66 -3.53 7.32 -12.00
CA ASN A 66 -3.98 6.62 -13.21
C ASN A 66 -3.08 6.83 -14.44
N GLU A 67 -2.10 7.74 -14.40
CA GLU A 67 -1.15 7.97 -15.48
C GLU A 67 0.14 7.15 -15.26
N PRO A 68 0.36 6.06 -16.01
CA PRO A 68 1.51 5.15 -15.78
C PRO A 68 2.87 5.84 -15.90
N SER A 69 2.96 6.96 -16.62
CA SER A 69 4.20 7.72 -16.79
C SER A 69 4.62 8.48 -15.54
N HIS A 70 3.74 8.62 -14.54
CA HIS A 70 4.01 9.32 -13.28
C HIS A 70 4.65 8.44 -12.20
N SER A 71 4.98 7.20 -12.52
CA SER A 71 5.72 6.30 -11.65
C SER A 71 6.82 5.57 -12.40
N GLY A 72 7.65 4.83 -11.69
CA GLY A 72 8.72 4.04 -12.28
C GLY A 72 9.24 2.98 -11.33
N ILE A 73 10.02 2.06 -11.90
CA ILE A 73 10.70 1.00 -11.15
C ILE A 73 12.10 1.51 -10.78
N TYR A 74 12.42 1.42 -9.50
CA TYR A 74 13.68 1.85 -8.89
C TYR A 74 14.22 0.76 -7.98
N THR A 75 15.42 0.92 -7.46
CA THR A 75 15.89 0.14 -6.31
C THR A 75 15.52 0.84 -5.00
N LEU A 76 15.33 0.06 -3.94
CA LEU A 76 15.07 0.59 -2.60
C LEU A 76 16.13 1.61 -2.16
N ASN A 77 17.41 1.34 -2.50
CA ASN A 77 18.51 2.26 -2.18
C ASN A 77 18.38 3.61 -2.90
N VAL A 78 17.88 3.63 -4.12
CA VAL A 78 17.66 4.89 -4.87
C VAL A 78 16.55 5.71 -4.23
N VAL A 79 15.44 5.09 -3.85
CA VAL A 79 14.36 5.78 -3.13
C VAL A 79 14.84 6.27 -1.77
N ALA A 80 15.60 5.45 -1.02
CA ALA A 80 16.16 5.83 0.27
C ALA A 80 17.14 7.02 0.19
N ASN A 81 17.79 7.25 -0.94
CA ASN A 81 18.59 8.47 -1.15
C ASN A 81 17.74 9.75 -1.20
N ASN A 82 16.46 9.64 -1.60
CA ASN A 82 15.51 10.76 -1.50
C ASN A 82 14.97 10.90 -0.08
N ASP A 83 14.81 9.80 0.65
CA ASP A 83 14.27 9.81 2.01
C ASP A 83 14.81 8.65 2.85
N GLU A 84 15.84 8.93 3.66
CA GLU A 84 16.48 7.92 4.52
C GLU A 84 15.55 7.41 5.65
N ASP A 85 14.47 8.14 5.97
CA ASP A 85 13.52 7.76 7.03
C ASP A 85 12.82 6.43 6.74
N ILE A 86 12.77 5.98 5.47
CA ILE A 86 12.18 4.69 5.10
C ILE A 86 13.03 3.49 5.51
N ILE A 87 14.35 3.64 5.65
CA ILE A 87 15.29 2.53 5.83
C ILE A 87 14.92 1.61 7.00
N PRO A 88 14.59 2.12 8.21
CA PRO A 88 14.23 1.25 9.34
C PRO A 88 12.98 0.42 9.12
N LEU A 89 12.13 0.81 8.17
CA LEU A 89 10.81 0.21 7.91
C LEU A 89 10.83 -0.87 6.82
N LEU A 90 11.89 -0.92 6.00
CA LEU A 90 11.95 -1.78 4.82
C LEU A 90 11.87 -3.29 5.13
N ASN A 91 12.22 -3.72 6.35
CA ASN A 91 12.11 -5.11 6.80
C ASN A 91 10.71 -5.51 7.28
N SER A 92 9.73 -4.60 7.23
CA SER A 92 8.35 -4.91 7.62
C SER A 92 7.75 -5.98 6.70
N PRO A 93 6.86 -6.83 7.24
CA PRO A 93 6.25 -7.90 6.45
C PRO A 93 5.35 -7.37 5.33
N ILE A 94 5.05 -8.26 4.37
CA ILE A 94 4.07 -8.00 3.31
C ILE A 94 2.72 -7.65 3.96
N GLY A 95 2.00 -6.69 3.38
CA GLY A 95 0.74 -6.16 3.88
C GLY A 95 0.88 -4.93 4.78
N THR A 96 2.10 -4.64 5.29
CA THR A 96 2.32 -3.47 6.14
C THR A 96 2.27 -2.17 5.33
N ALA A 97 1.64 -1.14 5.91
CA ALA A 97 1.61 0.21 5.39
C ALA A 97 2.03 1.23 6.45
N TYR A 98 2.55 2.37 6.01
CA TYR A 98 2.93 3.49 6.85
C TYR A 98 2.53 4.81 6.18
N TYR A 99 2.08 5.77 6.98
CA TYR A 99 1.88 7.15 6.55
C TYR A 99 2.77 8.09 7.36
N ARG A 100 3.14 9.21 6.76
CA ARG A 100 3.91 10.24 7.45
C ARG A 100 2.97 11.14 8.24
N GLY A 101 3.09 11.11 9.56
CA GLY A 101 2.30 11.96 10.46
C GLY A 101 2.68 13.43 10.39
N GLY A 102 1.87 14.28 10.97
CA GLY A 102 2.07 15.73 10.97
C GLY A 102 3.35 16.21 11.68
N ASN A 103 3.98 15.38 12.51
CA ASN A 103 5.28 15.62 13.12
C ASN A 103 6.47 15.20 12.23
N GLY A 104 6.20 14.61 11.05
CA GLY A 104 7.19 14.14 10.11
C GLY A 104 7.66 12.70 10.32
N ASP A 105 7.26 12.03 11.40
CA ASP A 105 7.58 10.61 11.64
C ASP A 105 6.62 9.70 10.91
N PHE A 106 7.07 8.48 10.56
CA PHE A 106 6.19 7.45 10.04
C PHE A 106 5.36 6.81 11.16
N VAL A 107 4.09 6.65 10.89
CA VAL A 107 3.12 5.94 11.73
C VAL A 107 2.66 4.70 10.96
N LYS A 108 2.66 3.54 11.65
CA LYS A 108 2.13 2.32 11.04
C LYS A 108 0.62 2.50 10.83
N ASP A 109 0.19 2.27 9.60
CA ASP A 109 -1.23 2.21 9.27
C ASP A 109 -1.82 0.88 9.78
N THR A 110 -3.02 0.90 10.30
CA THR A 110 -3.78 -0.31 10.63
C THR A 110 -4.24 -1.07 9.39
N PHE A 111 -4.18 -0.40 8.25
CA PHE A 111 -4.60 -0.92 6.97
C PHE A 111 -3.62 -1.96 6.42
N ASN A 112 -4.05 -3.23 6.41
CA ASN A 112 -3.31 -4.30 5.72
C ASN A 112 -3.78 -4.41 4.27
N VAL A 113 -2.90 -4.05 3.33
CA VAL A 113 -3.22 -3.98 1.88
C VAL A 113 -3.64 -5.35 1.34
N ILE A 114 -2.97 -6.42 1.77
CA ILE A 114 -3.27 -7.78 1.27
C ILE A 114 -4.59 -8.28 1.83
N ALA A 115 -4.83 -8.10 3.14
CA ALA A 115 -6.11 -8.47 3.75
C ALA A 115 -7.28 -7.72 3.09
N ARG A 116 -7.09 -6.43 2.76
CA ARG A 116 -8.09 -5.65 2.03
C ARG A 116 -8.39 -6.26 0.66
N GLN A 117 -7.37 -6.64 -0.11
CA GLN A 117 -7.54 -7.28 -1.42
C GLN A 117 -8.25 -8.63 -1.32
N GLU A 118 -7.94 -9.43 -0.31
CA GLU A 118 -8.60 -10.73 -0.08
C GLU A 118 -10.07 -10.54 0.33
N ILE A 119 -10.37 -9.57 1.21
CA ILE A 119 -11.75 -9.24 1.61
C ILE A 119 -12.54 -8.68 0.40
N ASP A 120 -11.95 -7.81 -0.40
CA ASP A 120 -12.56 -7.32 -1.65
C ASP A 120 -12.89 -8.47 -2.61
N GLY A 121 -11.96 -9.42 -2.76
CA GLY A 121 -12.18 -10.65 -3.53
C GLY A 121 -13.37 -11.48 -3.02
N ILE A 122 -13.51 -11.64 -1.70
CA ILE A 122 -14.66 -12.32 -1.09
C ILE A 122 -15.96 -11.58 -1.44
N LEU A 123 -16.00 -10.27 -1.27
CA LEU A 123 -17.18 -9.48 -1.61
C LEU A 123 -17.54 -9.58 -3.10
N TYR A 124 -16.54 -9.54 -3.98
CA TYR A 124 -16.72 -9.66 -5.42
C TYR A 124 -17.35 -10.99 -5.83
N GLU A 125 -16.99 -12.12 -5.21
CA GLU A 125 -17.58 -13.43 -5.48
C GLU A 125 -19.11 -13.47 -5.24
N TYR A 126 -19.61 -12.62 -4.34
CA TYR A 126 -21.03 -12.48 -4.01
C TYR A 126 -21.71 -11.28 -4.72
N ASN A 127 -21.01 -10.61 -5.65
CA ASN A 127 -21.46 -9.39 -6.34
C ASN A 127 -21.84 -8.26 -5.37
N ILE A 128 -21.03 -8.07 -4.33
CA ILE A 128 -21.21 -7.04 -3.33
C ILE A 128 -20.24 -5.90 -3.62
N SER A 129 -20.74 -4.71 -3.89
CA SER A 129 -19.96 -3.48 -4.10
C SER A 129 -20.45 -2.31 -3.26
N THR A 130 -21.56 -2.47 -2.57
CA THR A 130 -22.16 -1.46 -1.70
C THR A 130 -22.69 -2.09 -0.42
N ILE A 131 -22.91 -1.26 0.60
CA ILE A 131 -23.55 -1.70 1.85
C ILE A 131 -24.98 -2.24 1.61
N GLU A 132 -25.68 -1.76 0.58
CA GLU A 132 -27.00 -2.25 0.24
C GLU A 132 -26.95 -3.65 -0.36
N ASP A 133 -25.98 -3.92 -1.25
CA ASP A 133 -25.73 -5.27 -1.78
C ASP A 133 -25.42 -6.25 -0.66
N TYR A 134 -24.62 -5.84 0.32
CA TYR A 134 -24.29 -6.64 1.50
C TYR A 134 -25.53 -6.97 2.33
N LYS A 135 -26.37 -5.97 2.64
CA LYS A 135 -27.61 -6.14 3.43
C LYS A 135 -28.67 -7.00 2.71
N ASN A 136 -28.62 -7.06 1.38
CA ASN A 136 -29.56 -7.83 0.56
C ASN A 136 -29.12 -9.30 0.38
N GLN A 137 -27.98 -9.73 0.93
CA GLN A 137 -27.55 -11.13 0.87
C GLN A 137 -28.45 -12.03 1.73
N SER A 138 -28.53 -13.32 1.35
CA SER A 138 -29.21 -14.31 2.15
C SER A 138 -28.47 -14.54 3.48
N PRO A 139 -29.16 -14.95 4.57
CA PRO A 139 -28.50 -15.30 5.83
C PRO A 139 -27.40 -16.36 5.67
N GLU A 140 -27.58 -17.30 4.77
CA GLU A 140 -26.60 -18.35 4.45
C GLU A 140 -25.33 -17.75 3.83
N ASN A 141 -25.50 -16.86 2.84
CA ASN A 141 -24.37 -16.15 2.22
C ASN A 141 -23.62 -15.27 3.23
N LEU A 142 -24.34 -14.51 4.06
CA LEU A 142 -23.73 -13.67 5.08
C LEU A 142 -22.90 -14.49 6.07
N ALA A 143 -23.37 -15.67 6.45
CA ALA A 143 -22.62 -16.56 7.35
C ALA A 143 -21.31 -17.03 6.69
N VAL A 144 -21.33 -17.41 5.41
CA VAL A 144 -20.13 -17.83 4.68
C VAL A 144 -19.15 -16.66 4.48
N ILE A 145 -19.65 -15.49 4.09
CA ILE A 145 -18.85 -14.27 3.94
C ILE A 145 -18.16 -13.93 5.26
N TYR A 146 -18.89 -13.94 6.38
CA TYR A 146 -18.35 -13.67 7.70
C TYR A 146 -17.21 -14.63 8.06
N GLU A 147 -17.41 -15.95 7.90
CA GLU A 147 -16.37 -16.95 8.19
C GLU A 147 -15.13 -16.77 7.31
N ASN A 148 -15.30 -16.42 6.03
CA ASN A 148 -14.18 -16.16 5.14
C ASN A 148 -13.42 -14.90 5.54
N ILE A 149 -14.11 -13.80 5.86
CA ILE A 149 -13.47 -12.56 6.35
C ILE A 149 -12.74 -12.83 7.66
N LYS A 150 -13.35 -13.58 8.57
CA LYS A 150 -12.72 -13.98 9.84
C LYS A 150 -11.43 -14.77 9.60
N ALA A 151 -11.40 -15.69 8.63
CA ALA A 151 -10.18 -16.42 8.28
C ALA A 151 -9.07 -15.48 7.78
N VAL A 152 -9.40 -14.45 6.99
CA VAL A 152 -8.45 -13.42 6.55
C VAL A 152 -7.94 -12.61 7.74
N THR A 153 -8.81 -12.19 8.66
CA THR A 153 -8.39 -11.44 9.85
C THR A 153 -7.45 -12.24 10.75
N GLU A 154 -7.75 -13.51 10.97
CA GLU A 154 -6.87 -14.42 11.73
C GLU A 154 -5.51 -14.64 11.03
N GLN A 155 -5.50 -14.78 9.70
CA GLN A 155 -4.28 -14.97 8.90
C GLN A 155 -3.33 -13.77 9.02
N TYR A 156 -3.85 -12.56 9.05
CA TYR A 156 -3.07 -11.32 9.06
C TYR A 156 -2.97 -10.66 10.45
N ASP A 157 -3.41 -11.35 11.50
CA ASP A 157 -3.40 -10.86 12.90
C ASP A 157 -4.08 -9.48 13.05
N LEU A 158 -5.24 -9.33 12.40
CA LEU A 158 -6.05 -8.13 12.44
C LEU A 158 -7.06 -8.22 13.59
N SER A 159 -7.35 -7.07 14.21
CA SER A 159 -8.46 -6.96 15.16
C SER A 159 -9.83 -6.95 14.45
N GLU A 160 -10.90 -7.15 15.20
CA GLU A 160 -12.28 -6.98 14.67
C GLU A 160 -12.49 -5.54 14.17
N ASP A 161 -11.96 -4.54 14.88
CA ASP A 161 -12.07 -3.13 14.50
C ASP A 161 -11.34 -2.84 13.16
N ASP A 162 -10.18 -3.47 12.90
CA ASP A 162 -9.47 -3.35 11.64
C ASP A 162 -10.28 -3.96 10.48
N ALA A 163 -10.90 -5.12 10.71
CA ALA A 163 -11.75 -5.79 9.72
C ALA A 163 -13.00 -4.95 9.39
N ASP A 164 -13.64 -4.39 10.41
CA ASP A 164 -14.80 -3.51 10.25
C ASP A 164 -14.41 -2.21 9.49
N ALA A 165 -13.24 -1.66 9.76
CA ALA A 165 -12.72 -0.49 9.04
C ALA A 165 -12.48 -0.81 7.55
N ILE A 166 -11.88 -1.97 7.24
CA ILE A 166 -11.68 -2.43 5.86
C ILE A 166 -13.02 -2.62 5.15
N LEU A 167 -13.98 -3.29 5.80
CA LEU A 167 -15.32 -3.49 5.24
C LEU A 167 -16.05 -2.17 5.00
N SER A 168 -15.99 -1.25 5.96
CA SER A 168 -16.60 0.07 5.84
C SER A 168 -16.04 0.86 4.66
N ASP A 169 -14.72 0.83 4.48
CA ASP A 169 -14.05 1.46 3.33
C ASP A 169 -14.48 0.82 2.01
N LEU A 170 -14.46 -0.53 1.90
CA LEU A 170 -14.85 -1.25 0.69
C LEU A 170 -16.32 -1.06 0.32
N LEU A 171 -17.20 -0.91 1.30
CA LEU A 171 -18.64 -0.75 1.10
C LEU A 171 -19.08 0.72 1.03
N GLY A 172 -18.15 1.68 1.14
CA GLY A 172 -18.45 3.12 1.09
C GLY A 172 -19.24 3.61 2.31
N VAL A 173 -19.02 3.00 3.48
CA VAL A 173 -19.67 3.40 4.73
C VAL A 173 -18.72 4.31 5.47
N TYR A 174 -18.95 5.61 5.41
CA TYR A 174 -18.19 6.60 6.17
C TYR A 174 -19.02 7.05 7.37
N GLU A 175 -18.46 6.98 8.57
CA GLU A 175 -19.06 7.63 9.73
C GLU A 175 -18.97 9.15 9.57
N GLU A 176 -20.13 9.85 9.68
CA GLU A 176 -20.20 11.31 9.67
C GLU A 176 -19.67 11.91 10.98
#